data_13f36875dd3742bf9050bd805faeb6dd
#
_entry.id   13f36875dd3742bf9050bd805faeb6dd
#
_cell.length_a   1.000
_cell.length_b   1.000
_cell.length_c   1.000
_cell.angle_alpha   90.00
_cell.angle_beta   90.00
_cell.angle_gamma   90.00
#
_symmetry.space_group_name_H-M   'P 1'
#
loop_
_entity.id
_entity.type
_entity.pdbx_description
1 polymer ?
#
loop_
_entity_poly.entity_id
_entity_poly.type
_entity_poly.pdbx_seq_one_letter_code
_entity_poly.pdbx_strand_id
1 'polypeptide(L)'
;IGTTDAILTGKVKDSKINGHWVRTKRKDYKVPFSGLKTTSESLFKPYQSKQNLMNVSGKWKINLGKDRIGLGVFLQKGSRISGSILTNSGDMRFLDGHILKDKAFLYGFDGVFSFVINFHFSYEKFEAKMHAGKSYNTSITGARDDLFELADPLTLTKLTSKEPLHLKLKDINGAQVHFNEGVLKGKVKIVQLFGSWCPNCIDESHFFIQWRKDHAAKLNDVEIIAVAYENYATELKAIKELRKLRMKLSLE
;
A
#
# COMPACT_ATOMS: atom_id res chain seq x y z
N ILE A 1 -2.96 0.87 -10.18
CA ILE A 1 -3.98 1.88 -9.91
C ILE A 1 -5.18 1.11 -9.40
N GLY A 2 -5.51 1.26 -8.13
CA GLY A 2 -6.39 0.41 -7.35
C GLY A 2 -7.75 0.08 -7.98
N THR A 3 -8.28 -1.06 -7.60
CA THR A 3 -9.60 -1.59 -7.99
C THR A 3 -10.77 -0.81 -7.39
N THR A 4 -10.52 0.14 -6.51
CA THR A 4 -11.50 1.11 -6.03
C THR A 4 -11.52 2.27 -7.00
N ASP A 5 -12.46 2.26 -7.91
CA ASP A 5 -12.69 3.40 -8.79
C ASP A 5 -13.00 4.62 -7.92
N ALA A 6 -12.15 5.62 -8.00
CA ALA A 6 -12.35 6.93 -7.40
C ALA A 6 -12.44 7.97 -8.51
N ILE A 7 -13.28 8.95 -8.32
CA ILE A 7 -13.45 10.06 -9.24
C ILE A 7 -13.07 11.36 -8.54
N LEU A 8 -12.17 12.11 -9.15
CA LEU A 8 -11.92 13.49 -8.79
C LEU A 8 -12.84 14.39 -9.62
N THR A 9 -13.73 15.10 -8.96
CA THR A 9 -14.59 16.10 -9.60
C THR A 9 -14.28 17.46 -9.03
N GLY A 10 -14.17 18.48 -9.87
CA GLY A 10 -13.88 19.83 -9.40
C GLY A 10 -14.20 20.89 -10.43
N LYS A 11 -14.27 22.13 -9.94
CA LYS A 11 -14.39 23.34 -10.75
C LYS A 11 -13.09 24.14 -10.66
N VAL A 12 -12.60 24.58 -11.80
CA VAL A 12 -11.43 25.47 -11.89
C VAL A 12 -11.95 26.88 -12.13
N LYS A 13 -11.53 27.82 -11.30
CA LYS A 13 -11.80 29.24 -11.44
C LYS A 13 -10.60 30.02 -10.91
N ASP A 14 -10.13 31.02 -11.65
CA ASP A 14 -9.05 31.96 -11.24
C ASP A 14 -7.81 31.23 -10.69
N SER A 15 -7.33 30.23 -11.43
CA SER A 15 -6.19 29.39 -11.03
C SER A 15 -6.40 28.56 -9.74
N LYS A 16 -7.62 28.47 -9.23
CA LYS A 16 -8.01 27.62 -8.10
C LYS A 16 -8.84 26.45 -8.59
N ILE A 17 -8.59 25.28 -8.01
CA ILE A 17 -9.47 24.13 -8.16
C ILE A 17 -10.10 23.82 -6.81
N ASN A 18 -11.42 23.62 -6.79
CA ASN A 18 -12.16 23.11 -5.64
C ASN A 18 -12.99 21.93 -6.10
N GLY A 19 -12.95 20.86 -5.34
CA GLY A 19 -13.64 19.66 -5.75
C GLY A 19 -13.75 18.60 -4.64
N HIS A 20 -14.10 17.40 -5.08
CA HIS A 20 -14.22 16.25 -4.22
C HIS A 20 -13.58 15.03 -4.86
N TRP A 21 -12.85 14.29 -4.07
CA TRP A 21 -12.51 12.91 -4.33
C TRP A 21 -13.65 12.03 -3.81
N VAL A 22 -14.20 11.18 -4.68
CA VAL A 22 -15.38 10.36 -4.39
C VAL A 22 -15.06 8.91 -4.70
N ARG A 23 -15.31 8.01 -3.78
CA ARG A 23 -15.26 6.57 -4.06
C ARG A 23 -16.55 6.15 -4.75
N THR A 24 -16.46 5.61 -5.96
CA THR A 24 -17.65 5.25 -6.76
C THR A 24 -18.54 4.20 -6.10
N LYS A 25 -17.94 3.30 -5.32
CA LYS A 25 -18.64 2.24 -4.59
C LYS A 25 -19.22 2.69 -3.23
N ARG A 26 -18.85 3.88 -2.77
CA ARG A 26 -19.33 4.50 -1.53
C ARG A 26 -19.62 5.97 -1.78
N LYS A 27 -20.78 6.24 -2.33
CA LYS A 27 -21.20 7.60 -2.74
C LYS A 27 -21.24 8.61 -1.59
N ASP A 28 -21.41 8.13 -0.37
CA ASP A 28 -21.32 8.90 0.88
C ASP A 28 -19.88 9.29 1.25
N TYR A 29 -18.89 8.60 0.68
CA TYR A 29 -17.48 8.86 0.95
C TYR A 29 -16.93 9.92 -0.01
N LYS A 30 -17.08 11.17 0.40
CA LYS A 30 -16.58 12.35 -0.31
C LYS A 30 -15.53 13.05 0.53
N VAL A 31 -14.37 13.29 -0.06
CA VAL A 31 -13.27 14.06 0.57
C VAL A 31 -13.13 15.36 -0.22
N PRO A 32 -13.38 16.52 0.39
CA PRO A 32 -13.16 17.79 -0.29
C PRO A 32 -11.67 18.02 -0.51
N PHE A 33 -11.32 18.63 -1.61
CA PHE A 33 -9.99 19.14 -1.87
C PHE A 33 -10.03 20.52 -2.49
N SER A 34 -8.97 21.28 -2.28
CA SER A 34 -8.71 22.53 -2.96
C SER A 34 -7.25 22.60 -3.39
N GLY A 35 -6.98 23.32 -4.45
CA GLY A 35 -5.64 23.52 -4.96
C GLY A 35 -5.50 24.84 -5.68
N LEU A 36 -4.26 25.29 -5.78
CA LEU A 36 -3.86 26.45 -6.58
C LEU A 36 -3.03 25.97 -7.76
N LYS A 37 -3.27 26.54 -8.95
CA LYS A 37 -2.38 26.34 -10.08
C LYS A 37 -1.02 26.94 -9.72
N THR A 38 0.01 26.14 -9.86
CA THR A 38 1.39 26.58 -9.63
C THR A 38 2.27 26.08 -10.76
N THR A 39 3.46 26.61 -10.88
CA THR A 39 4.47 26.10 -11.83
C THR A 39 5.13 24.86 -11.24
N SER A 40 5.60 23.94 -12.08
CA SER A 40 6.35 22.78 -11.65
C SER A 40 7.57 23.14 -10.81
N GLU A 41 8.22 24.26 -11.13
CA GLU A 41 9.35 24.78 -10.34
C GLU A 41 8.98 25.17 -8.91
N SER A 42 7.77 25.69 -8.70
CA SER A 42 7.35 26.09 -7.34
C SER A 42 6.94 24.91 -6.46
N LEU A 43 6.49 23.81 -7.06
CA LEU A 43 6.19 22.56 -6.35
C LEU A 43 7.46 21.85 -5.85
N PHE A 44 8.56 22.01 -6.60
CA PHE A 44 9.81 21.30 -6.36
C PHE A 44 10.96 22.21 -5.90
N LYS A 45 10.72 23.51 -5.74
CA LYS A 45 11.72 24.37 -5.10
C LYS A 45 11.91 23.87 -3.68
N PRO A 46 13.08 23.31 -3.34
CA PRO A 46 13.36 23.03 -1.95
C PRO A 46 13.20 24.34 -1.20
N TYR A 47 12.46 24.32 -0.11
CA TYR A 47 12.36 25.44 0.79
C TYR A 47 13.78 25.78 1.24
N GLN A 48 14.36 26.82 0.65
CA GLN A 48 15.71 27.30 0.99
C GLN A 48 15.61 28.07 2.30
N SER A 49 15.45 27.34 3.40
CA SER A 49 15.65 27.96 4.70
C SER A 49 17.16 28.00 4.98
N LYS A 50 17.66 29.14 5.33
CA LYS A 50 18.98 29.28 5.96
C LYS A 50 18.99 28.69 7.40
N GLN A 51 17.93 28.00 7.82
CA GLN A 51 17.79 27.40 9.12
C GLN A 51 18.49 26.04 9.15
N ASN A 52 19.14 25.76 10.26
CA ASN A 52 19.65 24.41 10.53
C ASN A 52 18.48 23.44 10.59
N LEU A 53 18.36 22.61 9.55
CA LEU A 53 17.38 21.54 9.50
C LEU A 53 17.91 20.37 10.31
N MET A 54 17.03 19.76 11.10
CA MET A 54 17.35 18.49 11.73
C MET A 54 17.56 17.42 10.66
N ASN A 55 18.58 16.58 10.81
CA ASN A 55 18.77 15.44 9.93
C ASN A 55 17.92 14.26 10.42
N VAL A 56 16.95 13.86 9.62
CA VAL A 56 16.03 12.76 9.91
C VAL A 56 16.26 11.53 9.05
N SER A 57 17.31 11.52 8.20
CA SER A 57 17.69 10.33 7.44
C SER A 57 18.06 9.19 8.38
N GLY A 58 17.75 7.96 7.98
CA GLY A 58 18.10 6.74 8.72
C GLY A 58 16.87 5.92 9.08
N LYS A 59 17.06 4.97 9.98
CA LYS A 59 16.04 4.07 10.48
C LYS A 59 15.42 4.58 11.78
N TRP A 60 14.12 4.37 11.90
CA TRP A 60 13.33 4.81 13.04
C TRP A 60 12.42 3.67 13.49
N LYS A 61 12.57 3.23 14.73
CA LYS A 61 11.61 2.33 15.37
C LYS A 61 10.35 3.11 15.74
N ILE A 62 9.21 2.76 15.16
CA ILE A 62 7.96 3.51 15.26
C ILE A 62 6.92 2.69 16.01
N ASN A 63 6.31 3.30 17.02
CA ASN A 63 5.12 2.77 17.67
C ASN A 63 3.88 3.33 16.96
N LEU A 64 3.14 2.45 16.30
CA LEU A 64 1.91 2.75 15.55
C LEU A 64 0.64 2.61 16.40
N GLY A 65 0.79 2.37 17.69
CA GLY A 65 -0.32 2.10 18.63
C GLY A 65 -0.85 0.66 18.54
N LYS A 66 -1.55 0.22 19.58
CA LYS A 66 -2.10 -1.15 19.68
C LYS A 66 -1.04 -2.23 19.43
N ASP A 67 0.11 -2.10 20.09
CA ASP A 67 1.27 -3.03 20.03
C ASP A 67 1.84 -3.24 18.60
N ARG A 68 1.49 -2.36 17.66
CA ARG A 68 2.05 -2.41 16.31
C ARG A 68 3.33 -1.59 16.23
N ILE A 69 4.38 -2.26 15.83
CA ILE A 69 5.69 -1.64 15.60
C ILE A 69 5.94 -1.55 14.10
N GLY A 70 6.50 -0.42 13.67
CA GLY A 70 6.94 -0.17 12.31
C GLY A 70 8.40 0.22 12.26
N LEU A 71 9.00 0.07 11.09
CA LEU A 71 10.31 0.57 10.73
C LEU A 71 10.15 1.72 9.73
N GLY A 72 10.40 2.94 10.18
CA GLY A 72 10.53 4.10 9.29
C GLY A 72 11.91 4.11 8.65
N VAL A 73 11.96 4.24 7.34
CA VAL A 73 13.21 4.43 6.58
C VAL A 73 13.08 5.73 5.82
N PHE A 74 13.81 6.75 6.26
CA PHE A 74 13.73 8.09 5.67
C PHE A 74 15.04 8.51 5.04
N LEU A 75 14.93 9.23 3.93
CA LEU A 75 16.02 9.87 3.22
C LEU A 75 15.72 11.35 3.10
N GLN A 76 16.64 12.18 3.59
CA GLN A 76 16.54 13.63 3.51
C GLN A 76 17.55 14.20 2.51
N LYS A 77 17.09 15.08 1.63
CA LYS A 77 17.92 15.90 0.74
C LYS A 77 17.50 17.35 0.88
N GLY A 78 18.31 18.13 1.61
CA GLY A 78 17.93 19.48 2.00
C GLY A 78 16.64 19.48 2.84
N SER A 79 15.62 20.20 2.41
CA SER A 79 14.32 20.23 3.08
C SER A 79 13.36 19.11 2.65
N ARG A 80 13.68 18.33 1.61
CA ARG A 80 12.83 17.23 1.14
C ARG A 80 13.13 15.96 1.90
N ILE A 81 12.06 15.26 2.31
CA ILE A 81 12.13 13.94 2.92
C ILE A 81 11.34 12.98 2.04
N SER A 82 11.87 11.79 1.84
CA SER A 82 11.17 10.68 1.22
C SER A 82 11.43 9.40 2.02
N GLY A 83 10.57 8.41 1.89
CA GLY A 83 10.77 7.14 2.56
C GLY A 83 9.51 6.28 2.63
N SER A 84 9.50 5.36 3.56
CA SER A 84 8.33 4.52 3.86
C SER A 84 8.30 4.14 5.34
N ILE A 85 7.16 3.66 5.79
CA ILE A 85 7.00 2.99 7.08
C ILE A 85 6.61 1.55 6.78
N LEU A 86 7.50 0.63 7.12
CA LEU A 86 7.36 -0.80 6.95
C LEU A 86 6.74 -1.41 8.21
N THR A 87 5.95 -2.45 8.05
CA THR A 87 5.41 -3.28 9.15
C THR A 87 5.50 -4.74 8.77
N ASN A 88 5.28 -5.64 9.71
CA ASN A 88 5.24 -7.09 9.43
C ASN A 88 4.10 -7.50 8.47
N SER A 89 3.13 -6.63 8.23
CA SER A 89 1.97 -6.91 7.36
C SER A 89 1.93 -6.07 6.08
N GLY A 90 2.97 -5.31 5.80
CA GLY A 90 3.06 -4.45 4.61
C GLY A 90 3.69 -3.10 4.91
N ASP A 91 3.63 -2.19 3.95
CA ASP A 91 4.21 -0.86 4.04
C ASP A 91 3.20 0.25 3.76
N MET A 92 3.60 1.49 4.04
CA MET A 92 2.82 2.69 3.70
C MET A 92 3.21 3.26 2.34
N ARG A 93 3.81 2.45 1.48
CA ARG A 93 4.34 2.83 0.17
C ARG A 93 5.33 4.00 0.25
N PHE A 94 5.45 4.74 -0.84
CA PHE A 94 6.36 5.87 -0.90
C PHE A 94 5.69 7.11 -0.31
N LEU A 95 6.27 7.58 0.78
CA LEU A 95 5.95 8.85 1.40
C LEU A 95 6.93 9.91 0.88
N ASP A 96 6.43 11.09 0.58
CA ASP A 96 7.22 12.25 0.19
C ASP A 96 6.78 13.46 1.02
N GLY A 97 7.65 14.43 1.21
CA GLY A 97 7.32 15.61 1.98
C GLY A 97 8.51 16.50 2.29
N HIS A 98 8.33 17.32 3.31
CA HIS A 98 9.30 18.36 3.65
C HIS A 98 9.52 18.47 5.14
N ILE A 99 10.73 18.88 5.52
CA ILE A 99 11.08 19.29 6.88
C ILE A 99 11.30 20.80 6.94
N LEU A 100 10.79 21.41 7.98
CA LEU A 100 10.98 22.79 8.35
C LEU A 100 11.45 22.86 9.80
N LYS A 101 12.74 23.11 10.01
CA LYS A 101 13.39 23.07 11.31
C LYS A 101 13.32 21.66 11.95
N ASP A 102 12.42 21.46 12.89
CA ASP A 102 12.15 20.23 13.66
C ASP A 102 10.79 19.60 13.34
N LYS A 103 10.04 20.20 12.41
CA LYS A 103 8.73 19.73 11.99
C LYS A 103 8.77 19.23 10.56
N ALA A 104 8.20 18.08 10.32
CA ALA A 104 8.05 17.57 8.98
C ALA A 104 6.63 17.08 8.72
N PHE A 105 6.24 17.08 7.47
CA PHE A 105 5.06 16.39 7.03
C PHE A 105 5.40 15.51 5.83
N LEU A 106 4.94 14.30 5.92
CA LEU A 106 5.01 13.31 4.84
C LEU A 106 3.62 12.98 4.37
N TYR A 107 3.48 12.76 3.10
CA TYR A 107 2.22 12.38 2.48
C TYR A 107 2.44 11.27 1.47
N GLY A 108 1.40 10.50 1.24
CA GLY A 108 1.38 9.45 0.25
C GLY A 108 -0.03 9.15 -0.21
N PHE A 109 -0.15 8.54 -1.38
CA PHE A 109 -1.40 8.04 -1.91
C PHE A 109 -1.17 6.73 -2.63
N ASP A 110 -1.84 5.68 -2.19
CA ASP A 110 -1.70 4.32 -2.73
C ASP A 110 -2.74 3.96 -3.80
N GLY A 111 -3.51 4.95 -4.23
CA GLY A 111 -4.63 4.75 -5.15
C GLY A 111 -5.98 4.53 -4.44
N VAL A 112 -5.96 4.23 -3.14
CA VAL A 112 -7.14 3.99 -2.30
C VAL A 112 -7.18 4.90 -1.09
N PHE A 113 -6.05 5.03 -0.40
CA PHE A 113 -5.92 5.82 0.81
C PHE A 113 -4.92 6.95 0.61
N SER A 114 -5.28 8.11 1.12
CA SER A 114 -4.33 9.21 1.29
C SER A 114 -3.80 9.19 2.72
N PHE A 115 -2.51 9.37 2.86
CA PHE A 115 -1.82 9.47 4.14
C PHE A 115 -1.23 10.87 4.29
N VAL A 116 -1.35 11.43 5.47
CA VAL A 116 -0.60 12.62 5.88
C VAL A 116 -0.09 12.37 7.30
N ILE A 117 1.19 12.55 7.49
CA ILE A 117 1.84 12.37 8.78
C ILE A 117 2.57 13.66 9.13
N ASN A 118 2.17 14.26 10.24
CA ASN A 118 2.78 15.48 10.77
C ASN A 118 3.70 15.09 11.91
N PHE A 119 5.00 15.26 11.71
CA PHE A 119 6.05 14.95 12.67
C PHE A 119 6.52 16.19 13.43
N HIS A 120 6.87 15.98 14.68
CA HIS A 120 7.64 16.89 15.49
C HIS A 120 8.82 16.11 16.07
N PHE A 121 10.02 16.39 15.56
CA PHE A 121 11.25 15.72 15.96
C PHE A 121 11.89 16.44 17.15
N SER A 122 12.48 15.66 18.04
CA SER A 122 13.28 16.12 19.18
C SER A 122 14.47 15.17 19.34
N TYR A 123 15.64 15.58 18.85
CA TYR A 123 16.85 14.74 18.80
C TYR A 123 16.58 13.39 18.12
N GLU A 124 16.77 12.29 18.87
CA GLU A 124 16.62 10.91 18.42
C GLU A 124 15.17 10.37 18.59
N LYS A 125 14.19 11.26 18.79
CA LYS A 125 12.78 10.89 18.97
C LYS A 125 11.87 11.76 18.12
N PHE A 126 10.64 11.28 17.90
CA PHE A 126 9.57 12.10 17.36
C PHE A 126 8.21 11.71 17.96
N GLU A 127 7.33 12.69 17.95
CA GLU A 127 5.89 12.50 18.05
C GLU A 127 5.25 12.90 16.72
N ALA A 128 4.22 12.17 16.31
CA ALA A 128 3.52 12.52 15.08
C ALA A 128 2.03 12.20 15.14
N LYS A 129 1.28 12.92 14.31
CA LYS A 129 -0.13 12.62 14.03
C LYS A 129 -0.26 12.12 12.61
N MET A 130 -0.78 10.92 12.48
CA MET A 130 -1.06 10.27 11.21
C MET A 130 -2.55 10.34 10.91
N HIS A 131 -2.86 10.80 9.71
CA HIS A 131 -4.20 10.84 9.15
C HIS A 131 -4.24 9.94 7.92
N ALA A 132 -5.25 9.08 7.82
CA ALA A 132 -5.45 8.23 6.64
C ALA A 132 -6.92 8.23 6.22
N GLY A 133 -7.17 8.56 4.97
CA GLY A 133 -8.51 8.70 4.44
C GLY A 133 -9.34 9.77 5.17
N LYS A 134 -10.64 9.51 5.33
CA LYS A 134 -11.58 10.49 5.89
C LYS A 134 -11.59 10.58 7.41
N SER A 135 -11.34 9.47 8.10
CA SER A 135 -11.66 9.36 9.52
C SER A 135 -10.60 8.68 10.39
N TYR A 136 -9.57 8.12 9.79
CA TYR A 136 -8.52 7.47 10.57
C TYR A 136 -7.51 8.51 11.04
N ASN A 137 -7.44 8.68 12.35
CA ASN A 137 -6.48 9.55 13.02
C ASN A 137 -5.82 8.77 14.16
N THR A 138 -4.52 8.83 14.25
CA THR A 138 -3.78 8.22 15.35
C THR A 138 -2.53 9.02 15.68
N SER A 139 -2.12 8.99 16.94
CA SER A 139 -0.81 9.47 17.36
C SER A 139 0.18 8.32 17.24
N ILE A 140 1.35 8.62 16.74
CA ILE A 140 2.47 7.70 16.63
C ILE A 140 3.71 8.34 17.24
N THR A 141 4.60 7.53 17.76
CA THR A 141 5.89 7.97 18.30
C THR A 141 7.00 7.14 17.70
N GLY A 142 8.19 7.67 17.66
CA GLY A 142 9.35 6.94 17.17
C GLY A 142 10.64 7.37 17.84
N ALA A 143 11.59 6.47 17.78
CA ALA A 143 12.97 6.71 18.17
C ALA A 143 13.90 6.28 17.05
N ARG A 144 14.99 7.02 16.84
CA ARG A 144 16.04 6.62 15.90
C ARG A 144 16.66 5.32 16.40
N ASP A 145 16.74 4.36 15.52
CA ASP A 145 17.37 3.08 15.82
C ASP A 145 17.83 2.47 14.48
N ASP A 146 19.07 2.78 14.11
CA ASP A 146 19.63 2.34 12.83
C ASP A 146 19.90 0.83 12.79
N LEU A 147 19.89 0.17 13.96
CA LEU A 147 20.05 -1.28 14.08
C LEU A 147 18.71 -2.02 14.14
N PHE A 148 17.60 -1.30 14.31
CA PHE A 148 16.30 -1.92 14.40
C PHE A 148 15.90 -2.57 13.07
N GLU A 149 15.43 -3.78 13.17
CA GLU A 149 14.85 -4.55 12.06
C GLU A 149 13.49 -5.13 12.48
N LEU A 150 12.61 -5.26 11.50
CA LEU A 150 11.37 -6.02 11.69
C LEU A 150 11.71 -7.51 11.78
N ALA A 151 10.79 -8.29 12.34
CA ALA A 151 10.94 -9.74 12.35
C ALA A 151 11.10 -10.27 10.91
N ASP A 152 11.98 -11.25 10.74
CA ASP A 152 12.15 -11.93 9.46
C ASP A 152 10.78 -12.44 8.97
N PRO A 153 10.32 -12.06 7.78
CA PRO A 153 9.05 -12.52 7.23
C PRO A 153 8.89 -14.04 7.23
N LEU A 154 9.99 -14.79 7.08
CA LEU A 154 10.00 -16.26 7.11
C LEU A 154 9.68 -16.84 8.50
N THR A 155 9.80 -16.04 9.55
CA THR A 155 9.47 -16.45 10.94
C THR A 155 8.05 -16.10 11.37
N LEU A 156 7.34 -15.26 10.59
CA LEU A 156 5.99 -14.79 10.94
C LEU A 156 4.91 -15.85 10.71
N THR A 157 5.21 -16.84 9.89
CA THR A 157 4.30 -17.95 9.61
C THR A 157 4.97 -19.29 9.93
N LYS A 158 4.16 -20.26 10.35
CA LYS A 158 4.62 -21.61 10.65
C LYS A 158 3.77 -22.61 9.90
N LEU A 159 4.44 -23.63 9.36
CA LEU A 159 3.74 -24.77 8.81
C LEU A 159 3.07 -25.53 9.96
N THR A 160 1.76 -25.60 9.96
CA THR A 160 0.97 -26.28 11.00
C THR A 160 0.76 -27.76 10.73
N SER A 161 0.94 -28.20 9.49
CA SER A 161 0.82 -29.59 9.05
C SER A 161 1.82 -29.88 7.95
N LYS A 162 2.34 -31.10 7.91
CA LYS A 162 3.14 -31.63 6.80
C LYS A 162 2.28 -32.25 5.70
N GLU A 163 0.98 -32.40 5.96
CA GLU A 163 0.05 -32.92 4.98
C GLU A 163 -0.13 -31.97 3.82
N PRO A 164 -0.32 -32.49 2.61
CA PRO A 164 -0.63 -31.66 1.45
C PRO A 164 -1.84 -30.76 1.68
N LEU A 165 -1.78 -29.54 1.19
CA LEU A 165 -2.92 -28.62 1.28
C LEU A 165 -4.07 -29.11 0.43
N HIS A 166 -5.14 -29.58 1.06
CA HIS A 166 -6.36 -30.02 0.40
C HIS A 166 -7.40 -28.89 0.39
N LEU A 167 -7.44 -28.12 -0.68
CA LEU A 167 -8.44 -27.07 -0.87
C LEU A 167 -9.37 -27.43 -2.04
N LYS A 168 -10.66 -27.16 -1.83
CA LYS A 168 -11.71 -27.18 -2.85
C LYS A 168 -12.32 -25.79 -2.88
N LEU A 169 -12.14 -25.08 -3.97
CA LEU A 169 -12.64 -23.73 -4.15
C LEU A 169 -13.37 -23.62 -5.49
N LYS A 170 -14.23 -22.63 -5.61
CA LYS A 170 -14.81 -22.29 -6.91
C LYS A 170 -13.96 -21.25 -7.62
N ASP A 171 -13.75 -21.42 -8.89
CA ASP A 171 -13.17 -20.37 -9.72
C ASP A 171 -14.18 -19.24 -9.99
N ILE A 172 -13.74 -18.19 -10.67
CA ILE A 172 -14.58 -17.04 -11.01
C ILE A 172 -15.72 -17.38 -12.00
N ASN A 173 -15.74 -18.58 -12.57
CA ASN A 173 -16.79 -19.09 -13.46
C ASN A 173 -17.73 -20.05 -12.72
N GLY A 174 -17.43 -20.38 -11.46
CA GLY A 174 -18.21 -21.29 -10.63
C GLY A 174 -17.78 -22.75 -10.73
N ALA A 175 -16.75 -23.07 -11.53
CA ALA A 175 -16.21 -24.42 -11.63
C ALA A 175 -15.43 -24.79 -10.35
N GLN A 176 -15.57 -26.03 -9.90
CA GLN A 176 -14.83 -26.57 -8.78
C GLN A 176 -13.36 -26.78 -9.15
N VAL A 177 -12.47 -26.23 -8.34
CA VAL A 177 -11.03 -26.40 -8.45
C VAL A 177 -10.52 -27.15 -7.24
N HIS A 178 -9.86 -28.28 -7.46
CA HIS A 178 -9.23 -29.10 -6.44
C HIS A 178 -7.72 -28.97 -6.55
N PHE A 179 -7.05 -28.60 -5.48
CA PHE A 179 -5.62 -28.28 -5.53
C PHE A 179 -4.72 -29.49 -5.84
N ASN A 180 -5.19 -30.70 -5.58
CA ASN A 180 -4.40 -31.94 -5.79
C ASN A 180 -4.95 -32.82 -6.93
N GLU A 181 -5.85 -32.30 -7.74
CA GLU A 181 -6.50 -33.04 -8.82
C GLU A 181 -6.40 -32.30 -10.17
N GLY A 182 -6.77 -32.97 -11.23
CA GLY A 182 -6.84 -32.39 -12.58
C GLY A 182 -5.51 -31.77 -13.01
N VAL A 183 -5.59 -30.58 -13.57
CA VAL A 183 -4.44 -29.83 -14.11
C VAL A 183 -3.44 -29.36 -13.04
N LEU A 184 -3.82 -29.38 -11.78
CA LEU A 184 -2.98 -28.99 -10.65
C LEU A 184 -2.26 -30.18 -9.99
N LYS A 185 -2.59 -31.42 -10.38
CA LYS A 185 -1.97 -32.61 -9.81
C LYS A 185 -0.47 -32.65 -10.10
N GLY A 186 0.33 -32.87 -9.07
CA GLY A 186 1.78 -33.01 -9.19
C GLY A 186 2.54 -31.71 -9.39
N LYS A 187 1.85 -30.57 -9.57
CA LYS A 187 2.52 -29.29 -9.77
C LYS A 187 2.92 -28.62 -8.45
N VAL A 188 3.99 -27.82 -8.49
CA VAL A 188 4.31 -26.85 -7.45
C VAL A 188 3.29 -25.71 -7.51
N LYS A 189 2.74 -25.32 -6.37
CA LYS A 189 1.71 -24.29 -6.29
C LYS A 189 2.20 -23.11 -5.45
N ILE A 190 2.20 -21.94 -6.06
CA ILE A 190 2.37 -20.68 -5.34
C ILE A 190 0.96 -20.13 -5.09
N VAL A 191 0.56 -20.07 -3.82
CA VAL A 191 -0.78 -19.63 -3.42
C VAL A 191 -0.70 -18.20 -2.92
N GLN A 192 -1.25 -17.28 -3.68
CA GLN A 192 -1.42 -15.89 -3.27
C GLN A 192 -2.78 -15.71 -2.60
N LEU A 193 -2.81 -15.33 -1.33
CA LEU A 193 -4.03 -14.84 -0.69
C LEU A 193 -4.17 -13.35 -0.98
N PHE A 194 -5.23 -12.94 -1.64
CA PHE A 194 -5.39 -11.55 -2.05
C PHE A 194 -6.83 -11.04 -1.92
N GLY A 195 -6.98 -9.72 -1.94
CA GLY A 195 -8.28 -9.06 -2.06
C GLY A 195 -8.26 -8.04 -3.19
N SER A 196 -9.33 -7.96 -3.97
CA SER A 196 -9.44 -6.95 -5.05
C SER A 196 -9.39 -5.51 -4.52
N TRP A 197 -9.53 -5.34 -3.22
CA TRP A 197 -9.48 -4.07 -2.49
C TRP A 197 -8.09 -3.73 -1.95
N CYS A 198 -7.12 -4.64 -2.06
CA CYS A 198 -5.80 -4.54 -1.43
C CYS A 198 -4.75 -4.06 -2.46
N PRO A 199 -4.24 -2.84 -2.37
CA PRO A 199 -3.25 -2.32 -3.32
C PRO A 199 -1.96 -3.13 -3.37
N ASN A 200 -1.42 -3.52 -2.21
CA ASN A 200 -0.20 -4.33 -2.13
C ASN A 200 -0.37 -5.70 -2.79
N CYS A 201 -1.56 -6.31 -2.63
CA CYS A 201 -1.87 -7.57 -3.30
C CYS A 201 -1.91 -7.43 -4.83
N ILE A 202 -2.36 -6.28 -5.32
CA ILE A 202 -2.38 -6.00 -6.77
C ILE A 202 -0.95 -5.83 -7.30
N ASP A 203 -0.09 -5.16 -6.56
CA ASP A 203 1.33 -5.00 -6.93
C ASP A 203 2.04 -6.36 -6.95
N GLU A 204 1.79 -7.19 -5.95
CA GLU A 204 2.29 -8.58 -5.91
C GLU A 204 1.77 -9.40 -7.10
N SER A 205 0.49 -9.25 -7.47
CA SER A 205 -0.05 -9.89 -8.68
C SER A 205 0.67 -9.44 -9.95
N HIS A 206 0.95 -8.15 -10.10
CA HIS A 206 1.76 -7.65 -11.22
C HIS A 206 3.16 -8.24 -11.23
N PHE A 207 3.79 -8.35 -10.04
CA PHE A 207 5.08 -9.00 -9.91
C PHE A 207 5.03 -10.46 -10.37
N PHE A 208 4.07 -11.25 -9.91
CA PHE A 208 3.94 -12.65 -10.31
C PHE A 208 3.68 -12.83 -11.80
N ILE A 209 2.87 -11.96 -12.42
CA ILE A 209 2.62 -11.97 -13.86
C ILE A 209 3.93 -11.74 -14.63
N GLN A 210 4.70 -10.73 -14.24
CA GLN A 210 5.96 -10.43 -14.89
C GLN A 210 6.99 -11.54 -14.65
N TRP A 211 7.13 -11.99 -13.41
CA TRP A 211 8.04 -13.07 -13.05
C TRP A 211 7.75 -14.36 -13.84
N ARG A 212 6.48 -14.72 -14.01
CA ARG A 212 6.07 -15.88 -14.83
C ARG A 212 6.48 -15.72 -16.30
N LYS A 213 6.33 -14.52 -16.86
CA LYS A 213 6.77 -14.23 -18.25
C LYS A 213 8.27 -14.36 -18.41
N ASP A 214 9.03 -13.78 -17.47
CA ASP A 214 10.50 -13.75 -17.52
C ASP A 214 11.12 -15.13 -17.31
N HIS A 215 10.42 -16.06 -16.66
CA HIS A 215 10.91 -17.39 -16.31
C HIS A 215 10.09 -18.52 -16.94
N ALA A 216 9.28 -18.26 -17.96
CA ALA A 216 8.34 -19.22 -18.55
C ALA A 216 8.96 -20.59 -18.86
N ALA A 217 10.19 -20.62 -19.40
CA ALA A 217 10.89 -21.85 -19.74
C ALA A 217 11.24 -22.76 -18.54
N LYS A 218 11.27 -22.20 -17.32
CA LYS A 218 11.62 -22.91 -16.07
C LYS A 218 10.41 -23.24 -15.21
N LEU A 219 9.22 -22.78 -15.58
CA LEU A 219 8.02 -22.82 -14.73
C LEU A 219 6.95 -23.77 -15.25
N ASN A 220 7.33 -24.78 -16.05
CA ASN A 220 6.36 -25.74 -16.64
C ASN A 220 5.53 -26.48 -15.58
N ASP A 221 6.13 -26.78 -14.42
CA ASP A 221 5.51 -27.49 -13.32
C ASP A 221 5.05 -26.57 -12.16
N VAL A 222 5.05 -25.25 -12.38
CA VAL A 222 4.64 -24.28 -11.37
C VAL A 222 3.35 -23.60 -11.77
N GLU A 223 2.38 -23.58 -10.85
CA GLU A 223 1.13 -22.82 -11.00
C GLU A 223 0.99 -21.75 -9.93
N ILE A 224 0.59 -20.56 -10.35
CA ILE A 224 0.28 -19.45 -9.45
C ILE A 224 -1.23 -19.39 -9.29
N ILE A 225 -1.71 -19.60 -8.06
CA ILE A 225 -3.13 -19.65 -7.76
C ILE A 225 -3.48 -18.48 -6.86
N ALA A 226 -4.26 -17.54 -7.39
CA ALA A 226 -4.75 -16.41 -6.63
C ALA A 226 -6.07 -16.77 -5.94
N VAL A 227 -6.04 -16.88 -4.61
CA VAL A 227 -7.22 -17.15 -3.78
C VAL A 227 -7.77 -15.84 -3.25
N ALA A 228 -8.94 -15.46 -3.70
CA ALA A 228 -9.55 -14.19 -3.36
C ALA A 228 -10.24 -14.22 -2.00
N TYR A 229 -9.92 -13.24 -1.15
CA TYR A 229 -10.61 -12.91 0.07
C TYR A 229 -11.34 -11.57 -0.08
N GLU A 230 -12.65 -11.62 -0.27
CA GLU A 230 -13.43 -10.45 -0.66
C GLU A 230 -14.39 -9.97 0.41
N ASN A 231 -14.50 -8.65 0.53
CA ASN A 231 -15.31 -7.94 1.52
C ASN A 231 -16.65 -7.44 0.93
N TYR A 232 -17.28 -8.19 0.03
CA TYR A 232 -18.56 -7.79 -0.57
C TYR A 232 -19.74 -8.47 0.11
N ALA A 233 -20.89 -7.80 0.10
CA ALA A 233 -22.11 -8.30 0.71
C ALA A 233 -22.65 -9.58 0.04
N THR A 234 -22.26 -9.85 -1.21
CA THR A 234 -22.70 -11.04 -1.96
C THR A 234 -21.56 -11.62 -2.80
N GLU A 235 -21.54 -12.94 -2.96
CA GLU A 235 -20.59 -13.66 -3.82
C GLU A 235 -20.66 -13.16 -5.27
N LEU A 236 -21.85 -12.91 -5.79
CA LEU A 236 -22.04 -12.42 -7.16
C LEU A 236 -21.33 -11.07 -7.38
N LYS A 237 -21.38 -10.19 -6.40
CA LYS A 237 -20.68 -8.89 -6.46
C LYS A 237 -19.18 -9.08 -6.39
N ALA A 238 -18.68 -9.97 -5.54
CA ALA A 238 -17.27 -10.32 -5.48
C ALA A 238 -16.76 -10.84 -6.82
N ILE A 239 -17.44 -11.82 -7.41
CA ILE A 239 -17.08 -12.39 -8.72
C ILE A 239 -17.06 -11.32 -9.81
N LYS A 240 -18.04 -10.41 -9.84
CA LYS A 240 -18.07 -9.31 -10.82
C LYS A 240 -16.84 -8.43 -10.72
N GLU A 241 -16.40 -8.10 -9.50
CA GLU A 241 -15.22 -7.25 -9.30
C GLU A 241 -13.91 -8.00 -9.60
N LEU A 242 -13.83 -9.29 -9.27
CA LEU A 242 -12.71 -10.15 -9.64
C LEU A 242 -12.55 -10.31 -11.16
N ARG A 243 -13.65 -10.46 -11.89
CA ARG A 243 -13.61 -10.50 -13.37
C ARG A 243 -13.09 -9.19 -13.95
N LYS A 244 -13.49 -8.04 -13.40
CA LYS A 244 -12.94 -6.75 -13.81
C LYS A 244 -11.45 -6.64 -13.51
N LEU A 245 -11.02 -7.13 -12.36
CA LEU A 245 -9.61 -7.12 -11.99
C LEU A 245 -8.80 -8.01 -12.94
N ARG A 246 -9.27 -9.22 -13.23
CA ARG A 246 -8.63 -10.12 -14.20
C ARG A 246 -8.39 -9.43 -15.54
N MET A 247 -9.41 -8.75 -16.10
CA MET A 247 -9.26 -7.98 -17.34
C MET A 247 -8.22 -6.86 -17.23
N LYS A 248 -8.19 -6.13 -16.09
CA LYS A 248 -7.21 -5.05 -15.86
C LYS A 248 -5.78 -5.56 -15.74
N LEU A 249 -5.59 -6.73 -15.16
CA LEU A 249 -4.28 -7.36 -15.02
C LEU A 249 -3.82 -8.06 -16.31
N SER A 250 -4.63 -8.07 -17.36
CA SER A 250 -4.37 -8.80 -18.60
C SER A 250 -4.01 -10.27 -18.35
N LEU A 251 -4.68 -10.88 -17.39
CA LEU A 251 -4.61 -12.31 -17.12
C LEU A 251 -5.53 -13.01 -18.12
N GLU A 252 -4.93 -13.65 -19.10
CA GLU A 252 -5.60 -14.57 -20.01
C GLU A 252 -6.00 -15.88 -19.32
#